data_fbd8ad236f07d4e7728673127bdbfa54
#
_entry.id   fbd8ad236f07d4e7728673127bdbfa54
#
_cell.length_a   1.000
_cell.length_b   1.000
_cell.length_c   1.000
_cell.angle_alpha   90.00
_cell.angle_beta   90.00
_cell.angle_gamma   90.00
#
_symmetry.space_group_name_H-M   'P 1'
#
loop_
_entity.id
_entity.type
_entity.pdbx_description
1 polymer ?
#
loop_
_entity_poly.entity_id
_entity_poly.type
_entity_poly.pdbx_seq_one_letter_code
_entity_poly.pdbx_strand_id
1 'polypeptide(L)'
;FDGIDSISKQTLKNALLRYEKSKLPVRFMGFPAYFMFLLRELRESGIRLRLHPKSLVLLAGGWKQFLAEQVEKPELYEMSREMLGLGGERIREFFGAVEHPIAYFDCPNHHFHVPVYSRVLIRDTAMDPVGYGESGLLNLITPMMTSMPFTSVMTDDVAVLYPGERCGCGIASPYFEVLGRAGLADIKTCAAGASELLGALGKGEAL
;
A
#
# COMPACT_ATOMS: atom_id res chain seq x y z
N PHE A 1 -8.76 -21.25 8.44
CA PHE A 1 -7.72 -20.22 8.42
C PHE A 1 -7.03 -20.30 9.78
N ASP A 2 -5.96 -21.06 9.83
CA ASP A 2 -5.03 -20.96 10.94
C ASP A 2 -4.46 -19.56 10.90
N GLY A 3 -4.34 -18.88 12.04
CA GLY A 3 -4.00 -17.47 12.12
C GLY A 3 -2.76 -17.04 11.30
N ILE A 4 -2.53 -15.75 11.21
CA ILE A 4 -1.45 -15.10 10.43
C ILE A 4 -0.05 -15.72 10.70
N ASP A 5 0.13 -16.39 11.84
CA ASP A 5 1.33 -17.15 12.19
C ASP A 5 1.52 -18.44 11.40
N SER A 6 0.53 -18.87 10.64
CA SER A 6 0.55 -20.16 9.94
C SER A 6 0.84 -20.10 8.44
N ILE A 7 1.02 -18.91 7.84
CA ILE A 7 1.75 -18.86 6.57
C ILE A 7 3.18 -19.26 6.95
N SER A 8 3.44 -20.54 6.89
CA SER A 8 4.71 -21.10 7.28
C SER A 8 5.79 -20.31 6.53
N LYS A 9 6.61 -19.57 7.28
CA LYS A 9 7.79 -18.87 6.76
C LYS A 9 8.60 -19.81 5.86
N GLN A 10 8.61 -21.07 6.20
CA GLN A 10 9.26 -22.13 5.42
C GLN A 10 8.59 -22.37 4.07
N THR A 11 7.26 -22.36 3.99
CA THR A 11 6.52 -22.51 2.72
C THR A 11 6.84 -21.37 1.78
N LEU A 12 6.88 -20.14 2.30
CA LEU A 12 7.22 -18.95 1.50
C LEU A 12 8.67 -19.00 1.03
N LYS A 13 9.63 -19.35 1.88
CA LYS A 13 11.04 -19.56 1.50
C LYS A 13 11.18 -20.59 0.38
N ASN A 14 10.53 -21.75 0.53
CA ASN A 14 10.56 -22.82 -0.47
C ASN A 14 9.95 -22.37 -1.81
N ALA A 15 8.86 -21.60 -1.78
CA ALA A 15 8.26 -21.02 -2.97
C ALA A 15 9.22 -20.06 -3.67
N LEU A 16 9.87 -19.16 -2.94
CA LEU A 16 10.83 -18.21 -3.49
C LEU A 16 12.04 -18.89 -4.12
N LEU A 17 12.62 -19.89 -3.46
CA LEU A 17 13.72 -20.71 -4.02
C LEU A 17 13.31 -21.42 -5.32
N ARG A 18 12.06 -21.91 -5.37
CA ARG A 18 11.53 -22.52 -6.60
C ARG A 18 11.36 -21.50 -7.72
N TYR A 19 10.86 -20.31 -7.43
CA TYR A 19 10.70 -19.24 -8.41
C TYR A 19 12.03 -18.70 -8.92
N GLU A 20 13.04 -18.59 -8.08
CA GLU A 20 14.39 -18.25 -8.52
C GLU A 20 14.93 -19.26 -9.56
N LYS A 21 14.78 -20.55 -9.27
CA LYS A 21 15.20 -21.63 -10.20
C LYS A 21 14.40 -21.64 -11.50
N SER A 22 13.10 -21.38 -11.44
CA SER A 22 12.23 -21.38 -12.63
C SER A 22 12.46 -20.18 -13.54
N LYS A 23 13.12 -19.12 -13.04
CA LYS A 23 13.34 -17.85 -13.74
C LYS A 23 12.06 -17.17 -14.22
N LEU A 24 10.92 -17.49 -13.61
CA LEU A 24 9.65 -16.81 -13.86
C LEU A 24 9.55 -15.53 -13.03
N PRO A 25 8.95 -14.46 -13.57
CA PRO A 25 8.72 -13.25 -12.81
C PRO A 25 7.69 -13.48 -11.70
N VAL A 26 8.02 -13.02 -10.49
CA VAL A 26 7.17 -13.11 -9.30
C VAL A 26 6.39 -11.82 -9.10
N ARG A 27 5.18 -11.94 -8.59
CA ARG A 27 4.38 -10.81 -8.09
C ARG A 27 4.13 -11.01 -6.62
N PHE A 28 4.69 -10.11 -5.82
CA PHE A 28 4.32 -9.99 -4.40
C PHE A 28 3.16 -9.00 -4.30
N MET A 29 2.22 -9.29 -3.43
CA MET A 29 1.19 -8.35 -3.01
C MET A 29 1.03 -8.46 -1.51
N GLY A 30 1.02 -7.33 -0.80
CA GLY A 30 0.88 -7.33 0.64
C GLY A 30 1.12 -5.98 1.29
N PHE A 31 1.39 -6.02 2.59
CA PHE A 31 1.68 -4.84 3.39
C PHE A 31 3.18 -4.63 3.56
N PRO A 32 3.67 -3.38 3.69
CA PRO A 32 5.09 -3.09 3.86
C PRO A 32 5.74 -3.85 5.03
N ALA A 33 5.04 -3.92 6.18
CA ALA A 33 5.54 -4.62 7.35
C ALA A 33 5.83 -6.10 7.08
N TYR A 34 4.88 -6.83 6.48
CA TYR A 34 5.09 -8.25 6.18
C TYR A 34 6.17 -8.48 5.14
N PHE A 35 6.29 -7.58 4.17
CA PHE A 35 7.38 -7.65 3.20
C PHE A 35 8.73 -7.44 3.88
N MET A 36 8.83 -6.47 4.79
CA MET A 36 10.03 -6.24 5.59
C MET A 36 10.38 -7.44 6.47
N PHE A 37 9.40 -8.05 7.13
CA PHE A 37 9.61 -9.25 7.94
C PHE A 37 10.13 -10.42 7.10
N LEU A 38 9.63 -10.60 5.89
CA LEU A 38 10.16 -11.59 4.95
C LEU A 38 11.64 -11.31 4.63
N LEU A 39 11.99 -10.06 4.34
CA LEU A 39 13.37 -9.69 4.01
C LEU A 39 14.32 -9.92 5.20
N ARG A 40 13.90 -9.57 6.42
CA ARG A 40 14.66 -9.83 7.64
C ARG A 40 14.86 -11.33 7.86
N GLU A 41 13.81 -12.12 7.69
CA GLU A 41 13.87 -13.59 7.81
C GLU A 41 14.83 -14.23 6.78
N LEU A 42 14.84 -13.75 5.54
CA LEU A 42 15.80 -14.19 4.52
C LEU A 42 17.23 -13.84 4.92
N ARG A 43 17.46 -12.64 5.43
CA ARG A 43 18.77 -12.18 5.91
C ARG A 43 19.28 -13.04 7.07
N GLU A 44 18.45 -13.29 8.09
CA GLU A 44 18.78 -14.11 9.25
C GLU A 44 19.06 -15.56 8.87
N SER A 45 18.36 -16.08 7.86
CA SER A 45 18.58 -17.42 7.32
C SER A 45 19.79 -17.52 6.37
N GLY A 46 20.48 -16.41 6.11
CA GLY A 46 21.58 -16.36 5.13
C GLY A 46 21.17 -16.60 3.68
N ILE A 47 19.87 -16.48 3.37
CA ILE A 47 19.33 -16.72 2.02
C ILE A 47 19.31 -15.43 1.23
N ARG A 48 20.03 -15.40 0.12
CA ARG A 48 20.01 -14.31 -0.86
C ARG A 48 19.55 -14.87 -2.21
N LEU A 49 18.50 -14.30 -2.74
CA LEU A 49 17.87 -14.70 -3.98
C LEU A 49 18.15 -13.67 -5.09
N ARG A 50 18.11 -14.15 -6.33
CA ARG A 50 18.14 -13.29 -7.52
C ARG A 50 16.92 -13.61 -8.37
N LEU A 51 15.81 -12.95 -7.99
CA LEU A 51 14.56 -13.13 -8.71
C LEU A 51 14.62 -12.52 -10.12
N HIS A 52 13.71 -12.98 -10.98
CA HIS A 52 13.65 -12.48 -12.34
C HIS A 52 13.50 -10.94 -12.37
N PRO A 53 14.25 -10.19 -13.21
CA PRO A 53 14.25 -8.72 -13.22
C PRO A 53 12.88 -8.06 -13.49
N LYS A 54 11.94 -8.80 -14.10
CA LYS A 54 10.55 -8.36 -14.29
C LYS A 54 9.65 -8.68 -13.11
N SER A 55 10.16 -9.23 -12.01
CA SER A 55 9.38 -9.38 -10.77
C SER A 55 8.98 -8.02 -10.22
N LEU A 56 7.87 -7.98 -9.48
CA LEU A 56 7.29 -6.75 -8.96
C LEU A 56 6.75 -7.00 -7.55
N VAL A 57 6.96 -6.03 -6.68
CA VAL A 57 6.38 -5.96 -5.34
C VAL A 57 5.30 -4.89 -5.35
N LEU A 58 4.09 -5.24 -4.94
CA LEU A 58 2.95 -4.34 -4.81
C LEU A 58 2.59 -4.22 -3.33
N LEU A 59 2.77 -3.06 -2.76
CA LEU A 59 2.52 -2.79 -1.35
C LEU A 59 1.31 -1.88 -1.20
N ALA A 60 0.45 -2.19 -0.23
CA ALA A 60 -0.71 -1.38 0.10
C ALA A 60 -0.82 -1.12 1.59
N GLY A 61 -1.47 -0.05 1.94
CA GLY A 61 -1.95 0.27 3.29
C GLY A 61 -0.85 0.29 4.35
N GLY A 62 -0.04 1.13 4.55
CA GLY A 62 0.89 1.49 5.64
C GLY A 62 1.31 0.38 6.63
N TRP A 63 2.07 0.76 7.63
CA TRP A 63 2.63 -0.16 8.65
C TRP A 63 1.62 -0.56 9.73
N LYS A 64 0.53 0.21 9.89
CA LYS A 64 -0.61 -0.09 10.77
C LYS A 64 -0.16 -0.42 12.21
N GLN A 65 -0.47 -1.61 12.71
CA GLN A 65 -0.08 -2.07 14.04
C GLN A 65 1.45 -2.25 14.21
N PHE A 66 2.23 -2.20 13.15
CA PHE A 66 3.68 -2.35 13.15
C PHE A 66 4.41 -1.01 12.95
N LEU A 67 3.80 0.10 13.35
CA LEU A 67 4.43 1.44 13.24
C LEU A 67 5.77 1.52 13.97
N ALA A 68 5.92 0.78 15.08
CA ALA A 68 7.17 0.73 15.83
C ALA A 68 8.34 0.07 15.06
N GLU A 69 8.03 -0.81 14.10
CA GLU A 69 9.01 -1.47 13.23
C GLU A 69 9.16 -0.80 11.88
N GLN A 70 8.46 0.34 11.67
CA GLN A 70 8.53 1.08 10.42
C GLN A 70 9.96 1.50 10.10
N VAL A 71 10.33 1.26 8.86
CA VAL A 71 11.60 1.73 8.29
C VAL A 71 11.32 2.72 7.17
N GLU A 72 12.30 3.55 6.87
CA GLU A 72 12.23 4.45 5.73
C GLU A 72 12.27 3.68 4.39
N LYS A 73 11.61 4.22 3.37
CA LYS A 73 11.53 3.60 2.03
C LYS A 73 12.91 3.23 1.46
N PRO A 74 13.96 4.07 1.55
CA PRO A 74 15.28 3.71 1.07
C PRO A 74 15.86 2.44 1.71
N GLU A 75 15.63 2.25 3.02
CA GLU A 75 16.08 1.05 3.74
C GLU A 75 15.35 -0.20 3.23
N LEU A 76 14.02 -0.12 3.07
CA LEU A 76 13.21 -1.22 2.50
C LEU A 76 13.70 -1.60 1.09
N TYR A 77 13.99 -0.60 0.26
CA TYR A 77 14.43 -0.82 -1.12
C TYR A 77 15.83 -1.44 -1.18
N GLU A 78 16.74 -1.00 -0.34
CA GLU A 78 18.09 -1.56 -0.28
C GLU A 78 18.07 -3.01 0.23
N MET A 79 17.29 -3.30 1.27
CA MET A 79 17.13 -4.65 1.77
C MET A 79 16.49 -5.58 0.72
N SER A 80 15.51 -5.10 -0.02
CA SER A 80 14.91 -5.85 -1.14
C SER A 80 15.93 -6.13 -2.26
N ARG A 81 16.78 -5.15 -2.57
CA ARG A 81 17.86 -5.32 -3.54
C ARG A 81 18.88 -6.35 -3.06
N GLU A 82 19.26 -6.30 -1.80
CA GLU A 82 20.20 -7.24 -1.18
C GLU A 82 19.65 -8.67 -1.17
N MET A 83 18.41 -8.86 -0.69
CA MET A 83 17.84 -10.19 -0.46
C MET A 83 17.20 -10.83 -1.67
N LEU A 84 16.60 -10.04 -2.57
CA LEU A 84 15.81 -10.55 -3.71
C LEU A 84 16.37 -10.13 -5.09
N GLY A 85 17.32 -9.21 -5.12
CA GLY A 85 17.80 -8.59 -6.36
C GLY A 85 16.80 -7.59 -6.97
N LEU A 86 15.84 -7.08 -6.20
CA LEU A 86 14.79 -6.15 -6.64
C LEU A 86 14.97 -4.79 -5.96
N GLY A 87 15.37 -3.78 -6.70
CA GLY A 87 15.48 -2.41 -6.18
C GLY A 87 14.16 -1.66 -6.14
N GLY A 88 14.20 -0.40 -5.68
CA GLY A 88 13.01 0.45 -5.53
C GLY A 88 12.18 0.60 -6.81
N GLU A 89 12.84 0.54 -7.99
CA GLU A 89 12.17 0.57 -9.30
C GLU A 89 11.24 -0.64 -9.54
N ARG A 90 11.34 -1.68 -8.70
CA ARG A 90 10.49 -2.88 -8.72
C ARG A 90 9.53 -2.97 -7.56
N ILE A 91 9.53 -1.98 -6.68
CA ILE A 91 8.58 -1.85 -5.59
C ILE A 91 7.59 -0.76 -5.96
N ARG A 92 6.31 -1.09 -5.92
CA ARG A 92 5.20 -0.19 -6.21
C ARG A 92 4.26 -0.17 -5.03
N GLU A 93 3.71 0.99 -4.79
CA GLU A 93 2.65 1.17 -3.81
C GLU A 93 1.32 1.44 -4.52
N PHE A 94 0.23 1.11 -3.87
CA PHE A 94 -1.07 1.57 -4.29
C PHE A 94 -1.88 2.08 -3.10
N PHE A 95 -2.62 3.12 -3.38
CA PHE A 95 -3.58 3.73 -2.46
C PHE A 95 -5.00 3.40 -2.92
N GLY A 96 -5.90 3.16 -1.97
CA GLY A 96 -7.32 2.94 -2.24
C GLY A 96 -8.13 2.96 -0.96
N ALA A 97 -9.39 3.34 -1.10
CA ALA A 97 -10.40 3.25 -0.06
C ALA A 97 -11.43 2.19 -0.46
N VAL A 98 -11.95 1.44 0.52
CA VAL A 98 -12.95 0.38 0.25
C VAL A 98 -14.21 0.96 -0.37
N GLU A 99 -14.55 2.20 -0.01
CA GLU A 99 -15.71 2.96 -0.48
C GLU A 99 -15.53 3.50 -1.91
N HIS A 100 -14.32 3.40 -2.47
CA HIS A 100 -14.00 3.94 -3.79
C HIS A 100 -13.32 2.87 -4.64
N PRO A 101 -13.88 2.48 -5.81
CA PRO A 101 -13.46 1.28 -6.54
C PRO A 101 -12.14 1.44 -7.30
N ILE A 102 -11.49 2.59 -7.19
CA ILE A 102 -10.25 2.90 -7.91
C ILE A 102 -9.05 2.68 -7.00
N ALA A 103 -8.10 1.87 -7.44
CA ALA A 103 -6.78 1.79 -6.87
C ALA A 103 -5.83 2.74 -7.62
N TYR A 104 -5.16 3.62 -6.89
CA TYR A 104 -4.18 4.56 -7.42
C TYR A 104 -2.79 3.95 -7.25
N PHE A 105 -2.18 3.55 -8.35
CA PHE A 105 -0.82 3.00 -8.34
C PHE A 105 0.21 4.11 -8.46
N ASP A 106 1.32 3.95 -7.77
CA ASP A 106 2.43 4.87 -7.89
C ASP A 106 3.18 4.70 -9.22
N CYS A 107 3.80 5.78 -9.67
CA CYS A 107 4.70 5.81 -10.83
C CYS A 107 6.14 5.42 -10.42
N PRO A 108 7.11 5.37 -11.36
CA PRO A 108 8.52 5.14 -11.03
C PRO A 108 9.13 6.13 -10.03
N ASN A 109 8.55 7.33 -9.89
CA ASN A 109 8.95 8.34 -8.90
C ASN A 109 8.14 8.27 -7.60
N HIS A 110 7.37 7.18 -7.41
CA HIS A 110 6.57 6.89 -6.20
C HIS A 110 5.48 7.92 -5.89
N HIS A 111 4.85 8.50 -6.93
CA HIS A 111 3.70 9.39 -6.80
C HIS A 111 2.43 8.72 -7.35
N PHE A 112 1.30 8.90 -6.68
CA PHE A 112 0.00 8.34 -7.07
C PHE A 112 -0.66 9.21 -8.14
N HIS A 113 -0.46 8.86 -9.41
CA HIS A 113 -1.11 9.56 -10.52
C HIS A 113 -2.60 9.22 -10.60
N VAL A 114 -3.40 10.26 -10.88
CA VAL A 114 -4.85 10.14 -11.04
C VAL A 114 -5.17 9.57 -12.41
N PRO A 115 -5.80 8.39 -12.50
CA PRO A 115 -6.15 7.79 -13.79
C PRO A 115 -7.30 8.56 -14.46
N VAL A 116 -7.43 8.42 -15.78
CA VAL A 116 -8.40 9.16 -16.60
C VAL A 116 -9.87 8.93 -16.23
N TYR A 117 -10.18 7.83 -15.57
CA TYR A 117 -11.51 7.46 -15.08
C TYR A 117 -11.77 7.87 -13.63
N SER A 118 -10.90 8.71 -13.06
CA SER A 118 -11.04 9.26 -11.72
C SER A 118 -10.65 10.73 -11.70
N ARG A 119 -11.11 11.42 -10.67
CA ARG A 119 -10.69 12.77 -10.31
C ARG A 119 -10.39 12.82 -8.82
N VAL A 120 -9.37 13.57 -8.46
CA VAL A 120 -9.02 13.87 -7.07
C VAL A 120 -9.16 15.37 -6.86
N LEU A 121 -9.78 15.73 -5.74
CA LEU A 121 -9.80 17.09 -5.20
C LEU A 121 -9.22 17.07 -3.80
N ILE A 122 -8.57 18.15 -3.43
CA ILE A 122 -8.18 18.41 -2.05
C ILE A 122 -9.12 19.48 -1.53
N ARG A 123 -9.68 19.29 -0.34
CA ARG A 123 -10.67 20.19 0.24
C ARG A 123 -10.21 20.72 1.58
N ASP A 124 -10.52 21.98 1.85
CA ASP A 124 -10.32 22.59 3.16
C ASP A 124 -11.40 22.16 4.17
N THR A 125 -11.37 22.76 5.35
CA THR A 125 -12.33 22.48 6.45
C THR A 125 -13.74 23.00 6.15
N ALA A 126 -13.90 23.93 5.20
CA ALA A 126 -15.20 24.40 4.71
C ALA A 126 -15.73 23.53 3.56
N MET A 127 -15.00 22.47 3.16
CA MET A 127 -15.28 21.58 2.04
C MET A 127 -15.11 22.25 0.66
N ASP A 128 -14.48 23.41 0.60
CA ASP A 128 -14.14 24.05 -0.66
C ASP A 128 -12.86 23.43 -1.27
N PRO A 129 -12.81 23.26 -2.61
CA PRO A 129 -11.61 22.73 -3.24
C PRO A 129 -10.47 23.75 -3.19
N VAL A 130 -9.28 23.29 -2.78
CA VAL A 130 -8.06 24.09 -2.77
C VAL A 130 -7.23 23.86 -4.03
N GLY A 131 -6.20 24.69 -4.24
CA GLY A 131 -5.32 24.65 -5.40
C GLY A 131 -4.24 23.58 -5.33
N TYR A 132 -3.48 23.44 -6.39
CA TYR A 132 -2.29 22.60 -6.41
C TYR A 132 -1.25 23.07 -5.38
N GLY A 133 -0.66 22.12 -4.67
CA GLY A 133 0.35 22.38 -3.65
C GLY A 133 -0.21 22.73 -2.27
N GLU A 134 -1.52 22.86 -2.12
CA GLU A 134 -2.17 23.07 -0.85
C GLU A 134 -2.63 21.76 -0.24
N SER A 135 -2.53 21.64 1.09
CA SER A 135 -2.94 20.44 1.83
C SER A 135 -4.39 20.53 2.32
N GLY A 136 -5.05 19.40 2.36
CA GLY A 136 -6.43 19.30 2.87
C GLY A 136 -6.93 17.87 2.83
N LEU A 137 -8.23 17.68 3.02
CA LEU A 137 -8.88 16.37 3.00
C LEU A 137 -8.98 15.83 1.57
N LEU A 138 -8.64 14.56 1.41
CA LEU A 138 -8.66 13.87 0.13
C LEU A 138 -10.07 13.48 -0.28
N ASN A 139 -10.52 14.00 -1.42
CA ASN A 139 -11.81 13.68 -2.03
C ASN A 139 -11.59 12.92 -3.34
N LEU A 140 -12.10 11.69 -3.40
CA LEU A 140 -11.97 10.78 -4.52
C LEU A 140 -13.28 10.74 -5.31
N ILE A 141 -13.21 10.91 -6.64
CA ILE A 141 -14.37 11.01 -7.51
C ILE A 141 -14.20 10.04 -8.68
N THR A 142 -15.24 9.24 -8.98
CA THR A 142 -15.27 8.38 -10.16
C THR A 142 -16.70 8.11 -10.62
N PRO A 143 -16.96 8.05 -11.94
CA PRO A 143 -18.23 7.61 -12.48
C PRO A 143 -18.36 6.08 -12.59
N MET A 144 -17.34 5.31 -12.18
CA MET A 144 -17.27 3.85 -12.39
C MET A 144 -18.23 3.05 -11.49
N MET A 145 -18.75 3.65 -10.40
CA MET A 145 -19.73 3.01 -9.52
C MET A 145 -21.12 3.13 -10.09
N THR A 146 -21.65 2.01 -10.61
CA THR A 146 -23.00 1.96 -11.19
C THR A 146 -24.01 1.25 -10.29
N SER A 147 -23.55 0.43 -9.34
CA SER A 147 -24.42 -0.30 -8.40
C SER A 147 -24.95 0.55 -7.25
N MET A 148 -24.17 1.57 -6.84
CA MET A 148 -24.53 2.56 -5.82
C MET A 148 -23.95 3.92 -6.21
N PRO A 149 -24.63 5.05 -5.86
CA PRO A 149 -24.25 6.38 -6.33
C PRO A 149 -23.09 6.99 -5.51
N PHE A 150 -22.07 6.21 -5.17
CA PHE A 150 -20.86 6.70 -4.51
C PHE A 150 -19.88 7.32 -5.50
N THR A 151 -20.35 8.31 -6.22
CA THR A 151 -19.53 9.00 -7.23
C THR A 151 -18.45 9.87 -6.62
N SER A 152 -18.63 10.32 -5.37
CA SER A 152 -17.68 11.18 -4.64
C SER A 152 -17.55 10.70 -3.20
N VAL A 153 -16.34 10.37 -2.79
CA VAL A 153 -16.01 9.87 -1.46
C VAL A 153 -15.01 10.81 -0.81
N MET A 154 -15.37 11.37 0.33
CA MET A 154 -14.45 12.10 1.20
C MET A 154 -13.78 11.09 2.13
N THR A 155 -12.45 11.13 2.21
CA THR A 155 -11.69 10.30 3.14
C THR A 155 -11.19 11.13 4.32
N ASP A 156 -10.74 10.45 5.38
CA ASP A 156 -10.03 11.09 6.50
C ASP A 156 -8.54 11.33 6.18
N ASP A 157 -8.10 11.00 4.98
CA ASP A 157 -6.71 11.19 4.60
C ASP A 157 -6.46 12.66 4.24
N VAL A 158 -5.37 13.20 4.77
CA VAL A 158 -4.84 14.52 4.40
C VAL A 158 -3.85 14.32 3.25
N ALA A 159 -4.02 15.08 2.19
CA ALA A 159 -3.20 14.95 1.00
C ALA A 159 -2.90 16.31 0.35
N VAL A 160 -2.00 16.29 -0.62
CA VAL A 160 -1.69 17.42 -1.50
C VAL A 160 -1.77 16.93 -2.93
N LEU A 161 -2.39 17.72 -3.81
CA LEU A 161 -2.48 17.44 -5.25
C LEU A 161 -1.47 18.32 -6.01
N TYR A 162 -0.80 17.74 -6.98
CA TYR A 162 0.20 18.41 -7.81
C TYR A 162 -0.09 18.22 -9.30
N PRO A 163 0.32 19.17 -10.17
CA PRO A 163 0.25 18.98 -11.61
C PRO A 163 1.20 17.86 -12.07
N GLY A 164 0.81 17.08 -13.07
CA GLY A 164 1.55 15.90 -13.52
C GLY A 164 2.98 16.17 -13.98
N GLU A 165 3.20 17.31 -14.60
CA GLU A 165 4.51 17.73 -15.12
C GLU A 165 5.57 17.86 -14.01
N ARG A 166 5.15 18.18 -12.79
CA ARG A 166 6.04 18.29 -11.63
C ARG A 166 6.65 16.93 -11.24
N CYS A 167 6.00 15.82 -11.57
CA CYS A 167 6.49 14.48 -11.23
C CYS A 167 7.76 14.10 -12.00
N GLY A 168 7.87 14.50 -13.27
CA GLY A 168 9.00 14.13 -14.13
C GLY A 168 9.03 12.67 -14.60
N CYS A 169 8.00 11.86 -14.30
CA CYS A 169 7.94 10.45 -14.74
C CYS A 169 7.41 10.27 -16.16
N GLY A 170 6.95 11.34 -16.81
CA GLY A 170 6.34 11.34 -18.14
C GLY A 170 4.82 11.14 -18.17
N ILE A 171 4.19 10.91 -17.02
CA ILE A 171 2.72 10.83 -16.91
C ILE A 171 2.18 12.26 -16.72
N ALA A 172 1.35 12.71 -17.64
CA ALA A 172 0.82 14.09 -17.64
C ALA A 172 -0.35 14.30 -16.67
N SER A 173 -1.05 13.25 -16.23
CA SER A 173 -2.14 13.39 -15.27
C SER A 173 -1.64 13.87 -13.90
N PRO A 174 -2.44 14.67 -13.17
CA PRO A 174 -2.09 15.10 -11.82
C PRO A 174 -1.74 13.90 -10.92
N TYR A 175 -0.95 14.15 -9.89
CA TYR A 175 -0.67 13.16 -8.86
C TYR A 175 -0.90 13.75 -7.46
N PHE A 176 -1.12 12.89 -6.50
CA PHE A 176 -1.27 13.29 -5.10
C PHE A 176 -0.31 12.53 -4.18
N GLU A 177 -0.03 13.15 -3.06
CA GLU A 177 0.74 12.58 -1.95
C GLU A 177 -0.13 12.56 -0.71
N VAL A 178 -0.17 11.42 -0.02
CA VAL A 178 -0.88 11.28 1.25
C VAL A 178 0.08 11.63 2.38
N LEU A 179 -0.28 12.63 3.18
CA LEU A 179 0.53 13.11 4.28
C LEU A 179 0.24 12.38 5.59
N GLY A 180 -0.99 11.87 5.75
CA GLY A 180 -1.45 11.18 6.96
C GLY A 180 -2.96 11.16 7.04
N ARG A 181 -3.49 10.86 8.22
CA ARG A 181 -4.94 10.89 8.49
C ARG A 181 -5.29 11.97 9.48
N ALA A 182 -6.41 12.65 9.25
CA ALA A 182 -6.99 13.60 10.19
C ALA A 182 -7.65 12.85 11.37
N GLY A 183 -7.53 13.38 12.59
CA GLY A 183 -8.30 12.91 13.73
C GLY A 183 -7.82 11.65 14.43
N LEU A 184 -6.53 11.42 14.49
CA LEU A 184 -5.95 10.19 15.02
C LEU A 184 -5.82 10.02 16.49
N ALA A 185 -6.47 9.04 17.11
CA ALA A 185 -5.89 8.36 18.25
C ALA A 185 -5.78 6.84 18.04
N ASP A 186 -6.77 6.14 17.53
CA ASP A 186 -6.70 4.68 17.43
C ASP A 186 -7.33 4.15 16.11
N ILE A 187 -6.53 4.01 15.05
CA ILE A 187 -7.03 3.36 13.84
C ILE A 187 -6.84 1.86 13.97
N LYS A 188 -7.91 1.17 14.34
CA LYS A 188 -8.00 -0.29 14.17
C LYS A 188 -8.14 -0.60 12.68
N THR A 189 -7.26 -1.45 12.16
CA THR A 189 -7.41 -1.93 10.79
C THR A 189 -8.61 -2.86 10.68
N CYS A 190 -9.25 -2.95 9.50
CA CYS A 190 -10.32 -3.93 9.28
C CYS A 190 -9.89 -5.36 9.66
N ALA A 191 -8.64 -5.74 9.40
CA ALA A 191 -8.10 -7.03 9.80
C ALA A 191 -7.93 -7.16 11.31
N ALA A 192 -7.47 -6.11 12.02
CA ALA A 192 -7.36 -6.12 13.47
C ALA A 192 -8.74 -6.14 14.13
N GLY A 193 -9.70 -5.36 13.61
CA GLY A 193 -11.09 -5.39 14.06
C GLY A 193 -11.75 -6.75 13.84
N ALA A 194 -11.54 -7.39 12.72
CA ALA A 194 -12.02 -8.74 12.44
C ALA A 194 -11.39 -9.79 13.37
N SER A 195 -10.09 -9.68 13.65
CA SER A 195 -9.40 -10.59 14.58
C SER A 195 -9.89 -10.45 16.02
N GLU A 196 -10.17 -9.22 16.47
CA GLU A 196 -10.78 -8.97 17.80
C GLU A 196 -12.20 -9.54 17.89
N LEU A 197 -13.03 -9.32 16.86
CA LEU A 197 -14.40 -9.88 16.79
C LEU A 197 -14.38 -11.40 16.80
N LEU A 198 -13.52 -12.03 16.01
CA LEU A 198 -13.38 -13.49 15.97
C LEU A 198 -12.83 -14.04 17.29
N GLY A 199 -11.91 -13.31 17.93
CA GLY A 199 -11.37 -13.64 19.25
C GLY A 199 -12.41 -13.54 20.37
N ALA A 200 -13.30 -12.55 20.31
CA ALA A 200 -14.42 -12.38 21.25
C ALA A 200 -15.48 -13.49 21.07
N LEU A 201 -15.85 -13.80 19.84
CA LEU A 201 -16.78 -14.90 19.52
C LEU A 201 -16.24 -16.28 19.96
N GLY A 202 -14.93 -16.49 19.83
CA GLY A 202 -14.26 -17.71 20.28
C GLY A 202 -14.19 -17.88 21.80
N LYS A 203 -14.35 -16.79 22.57
CA LYS A 203 -14.37 -16.80 24.05
C LYS A 203 -15.78 -16.84 24.65
N GLY A 204 -16.83 -16.85 23.81
CA GLY A 204 -18.22 -16.93 24.27
C GLY A 204 -18.71 -15.65 24.98
N GLU A 205 -18.02 -14.54 24.83
CA GLU A 205 -18.49 -13.23 25.30
C GLU A 205 -19.48 -12.69 24.25
N ALA A 206 -20.77 -12.67 24.60
CA ALA A 206 -21.78 -12.01 23.79
C ALA A 206 -21.59 -10.48 23.81
N LEU A 207 -21.75 -9.88 22.65
CA LEU A 207 -21.81 -8.43 22.49
C LEU A 207 -23.00 -7.82 23.20
#